data_d0f69d82fe24288b023c2c215be561c6
#
_entry.id   d0f69d82fe24288b023c2c215be561c6
#
_cell.length_a   1.000
_cell.length_b   1.000
_cell.length_c   1.000
_cell.angle_alpha   90.00
_cell.angle_beta   90.00
_cell.angle_gamma   90.00
#
_symmetry.space_group_name_H-M   'P 1'
#
loop_
_entity.id
_entity.type
_entity.pdbx_description
1 polymer ?
#
loop_
_entity_poly.entity_id
_entity_poly.type
_entity_poly.pdbx_seq_one_letter_code
_entity_poly.pdbx_strand_id
1 'polypeptide(L)'
;MLAPGGALALIVHTVEGRPVPPAPGPPPIPHAEIKALVEKYLGTTKRAGQGTAPVRTARRFEDVLVRTRFGMPQVIFVPGIPDLVRTSESVLSGYFSMSFSAPHLFGDRVEDFATEMRELLRSRSPEGIFCDWPGDTELVLARRPG
;
A
#
# COMPACT_ATOMS: atom_id res chain seq x y z
N MET A 1 14.26 23.11 -2.13
CA MET A 1 13.20 24.02 -2.65
C MET A 1 13.14 23.82 -4.15
N LEU A 2 11.94 23.66 -4.77
CA LEU A 2 11.80 23.52 -6.22
C LEU A 2 12.12 24.86 -6.91
N ALA A 3 12.85 24.78 -8.03
CA ALA A 3 13.11 25.95 -8.88
C ALA A 3 11.81 26.47 -9.54
N PRO A 4 11.78 27.75 -10.00
CA PRO A 4 10.71 28.22 -10.88
C PRO A 4 10.55 27.27 -12.09
N GLY A 5 9.32 26.99 -12.49
CA GLY A 5 9.01 25.98 -13.52
C GLY A 5 9.14 24.51 -13.08
N GLY A 6 9.66 24.24 -11.87
CA GLY A 6 9.76 22.90 -11.32
C GLY A 6 8.39 22.26 -11.07
N ALA A 7 8.34 20.91 -11.11
CA ALA A 7 7.13 20.14 -10.90
C ALA A 7 7.20 19.30 -9.62
N LEU A 8 6.07 19.15 -8.94
CA LEU A 8 5.82 18.20 -7.89
C LEU A 8 4.93 17.10 -8.47
N ALA A 9 5.36 15.84 -8.34
CA ALA A 9 4.58 14.68 -8.71
C ALA A 9 4.30 13.86 -7.43
N LEU A 10 3.02 13.66 -7.11
CA LEU A 10 2.58 12.78 -6.04
C LEU A 10 1.96 11.54 -6.67
N ILE A 11 2.48 10.38 -6.35
CA ILE A 11 2.04 9.09 -6.87
C ILE A 11 1.31 8.36 -5.74
N VAL A 12 0.05 8.02 -5.97
CA VAL A 12 -0.81 7.34 -5.00
C VAL A 12 -1.46 6.13 -5.66
N HIS A 13 -1.57 5.04 -4.93
CA HIS A 13 -2.37 3.90 -5.35
C HIS A 13 -3.76 4.00 -4.75
N THR A 14 -4.78 3.95 -5.60
CA THR A 14 -6.17 3.92 -5.18
C THR A 14 -6.54 2.48 -4.86
N VAL A 15 -6.71 2.18 -3.59
CA VAL A 15 -7.09 0.83 -3.11
C VAL A 15 -8.60 0.67 -2.92
N GLU A 16 -9.37 1.75 -3.07
CA GLU A 16 -10.82 1.73 -2.96
C GLU A 16 -11.44 1.10 -4.21
N GLY A 17 -12.45 0.24 -4.00
CA GLY A 17 -13.19 -0.37 -5.10
C GLY A 17 -12.45 -1.50 -5.84
N ARG A 18 -11.52 -2.19 -5.19
CA ARG A 18 -10.87 -3.37 -5.79
C ARG A 18 -11.94 -4.35 -6.27
N PRO A 19 -12.04 -4.66 -7.57
CA PRO A 19 -12.93 -5.70 -8.02
C PRO A 19 -12.49 -7.04 -7.42
N VAL A 20 -13.47 -7.83 -7.01
CA VAL A 20 -13.21 -9.23 -6.70
C VAL A 20 -12.85 -9.90 -8.02
N PRO A 21 -11.69 -10.58 -8.12
CA PRO A 21 -11.31 -11.26 -9.35
C PRO A 21 -12.42 -12.23 -9.77
N PRO A 22 -12.76 -12.29 -11.07
CA PRO A 22 -13.72 -13.27 -11.54
C PRO A 22 -13.19 -14.70 -11.32
N ALA A 23 -14.06 -15.57 -10.80
CA ALA A 23 -13.74 -17.01 -10.82
C ALA A 23 -13.86 -17.55 -12.29
N PRO A 24 -13.02 -18.51 -12.72
CA PRO A 24 -11.98 -19.19 -11.95
C PRO A 24 -10.64 -18.45 -11.99
N GLY A 25 -9.97 -18.35 -10.84
CA GLY A 25 -8.64 -17.73 -10.72
C GLY A 25 -8.08 -17.87 -9.31
N PRO A 26 -6.84 -17.46 -9.08
CA PRO A 26 -6.27 -17.44 -7.74
C PRO A 26 -7.11 -16.56 -6.79
N PRO A 27 -7.23 -16.94 -5.50
CA PRO A 27 -7.96 -16.12 -4.55
C PRO A 27 -7.26 -14.76 -4.33
N PRO A 28 -7.99 -13.73 -3.89
CA PRO A 28 -7.40 -12.46 -3.53
C PRO A 28 -6.51 -12.59 -2.29
N ILE A 29 -5.51 -11.72 -2.17
CA ILE A 29 -4.67 -11.64 -0.96
C ILE A 29 -5.58 -11.31 0.24
N PRO A 30 -5.48 -12.07 1.37
CA PRO A 30 -6.33 -11.89 2.55
C PRO A 30 -5.85 -10.70 3.41
N HIS A 31 -5.89 -9.50 2.87
CA HIS A 31 -5.36 -8.28 3.51
C HIS A 31 -5.92 -8.00 4.91
N ALA A 32 -7.21 -8.29 5.14
CA ALA A 32 -7.83 -8.07 6.45
C ALA A 32 -7.25 -8.99 7.53
N GLU A 33 -7.02 -10.25 7.18
CA GLU A 33 -6.48 -11.26 8.09
C GLU A 33 -4.99 -11.02 8.34
N ILE A 34 -4.24 -10.66 7.30
CA ILE A 34 -2.83 -10.26 7.45
C ILE A 34 -2.71 -9.02 8.34
N LYS A 35 -3.60 -8.04 8.17
CA LYS A 35 -3.64 -6.86 9.04
C LYS A 35 -3.87 -7.27 10.50
N ALA A 36 -4.84 -8.16 10.77
CA ALA A 36 -5.10 -8.66 12.11
C ALA A 36 -3.88 -9.39 12.70
N LEU A 37 -3.16 -10.16 11.87
CA LEU A 37 -1.93 -10.81 12.27
C LEU A 37 -0.82 -9.79 12.62
N VAL A 38 -0.63 -8.75 11.81
CA VAL A 38 0.30 -7.66 12.12
C VAL A 38 -0.07 -6.99 13.43
N GLU A 39 -1.36 -6.69 13.66
CA GLU A 39 -1.86 -6.08 14.90
C GLU A 39 -1.67 -6.98 16.13
N LYS A 40 -1.76 -8.31 15.98
CA LYS A 40 -1.44 -9.29 17.03
C LYS A 40 0.00 -9.15 17.52
N TYR A 41 0.94 -8.92 16.63
CA TYR A 41 2.37 -8.83 16.95
C TYR A 41 2.82 -7.42 17.35
N LEU A 42 2.31 -6.40 16.68
CA LEU A 42 2.79 -5.00 16.80
C LEU A 42 1.81 -4.06 17.50
N GLY A 43 0.59 -4.54 17.83
CA GLY A 43 -0.48 -3.72 18.36
C GLY A 43 -1.18 -2.89 17.29
N THR A 44 -2.23 -2.17 17.71
CA THR A 44 -3.10 -1.38 16.80
C THR A 44 -2.55 0.01 16.49
N THR A 45 -1.46 0.43 17.13
CA THR A 45 -0.84 1.73 16.88
C THR A 45 -0.24 1.78 15.50
N LYS A 46 -0.76 2.64 14.64
CA LYS A 46 -0.22 2.84 13.28
C LYS A 46 1.17 3.45 13.36
N ARG A 47 2.14 2.73 12.88
CA ARG A 47 3.54 3.16 12.81
C ARG A 47 3.86 3.75 11.43
N ALA A 48 4.79 4.69 11.40
CA ALA A 48 5.38 5.23 10.18
C ALA A 48 6.91 5.30 10.40
N GLY A 49 7.63 4.30 9.93
CA GLY A 49 9.05 4.12 10.25
C GLY A 49 9.26 3.98 11.77
N GLN A 50 10.15 4.78 12.36
CA GLN A 50 10.42 4.76 13.81
C GLN A 50 9.42 5.56 14.65
N GLY A 51 8.47 6.25 14.02
CA GLY A 51 7.44 7.06 14.69
C GLY A 51 6.05 6.48 14.56
N THR A 52 5.07 7.18 15.13
CA THR A 52 3.65 6.91 14.91
C THR A 52 3.12 7.70 13.73
N ALA A 53 2.26 7.08 12.92
CA ALA A 53 1.61 7.80 11.83
C ALA A 53 0.64 8.84 12.42
N PRO A 54 0.70 10.10 11.97
CA PRO A 54 -0.28 11.09 12.38
C PRO A 54 -1.66 10.67 11.88
N VAL A 55 -2.69 11.05 12.62
CA VAL A 55 -4.08 10.90 12.16
C VAL A 55 -4.20 11.68 10.85
N ARG A 56 -4.40 10.98 9.73
CA ARG A 56 -4.60 11.62 8.43
C ARG A 56 -5.90 12.42 8.48
N THR A 57 -5.83 13.73 8.43
CA THR A 57 -6.98 14.54 8.03
C THR A 57 -7.27 14.19 6.58
N ALA A 58 -8.51 13.83 6.29
CA ALA A 58 -8.96 13.38 4.96
C ALA A 58 -9.01 14.54 3.94
N ARG A 59 -7.91 15.28 3.79
CA ARG A 59 -7.76 16.29 2.74
C ARG A 59 -7.11 15.66 1.54
N ARG A 60 -7.72 15.84 0.39
CA ARG A 60 -7.12 15.46 -0.88
C ARG A 60 -5.88 16.32 -1.13
N PHE A 61 -4.90 15.77 -1.84
CA PHE A 61 -3.68 16.51 -2.16
C PHE A 61 -3.99 17.78 -2.99
N GLU A 62 -4.97 17.69 -3.88
CA GLU A 62 -5.44 18.81 -4.71
C GLU A 62 -5.92 19.98 -3.85
N ASP A 63 -6.70 19.70 -2.80
CA ASP A 63 -7.21 20.74 -1.88
C ASP A 63 -6.10 21.49 -1.14
N VAL A 64 -4.98 20.82 -0.93
CA VAL A 64 -3.79 21.41 -0.32
C VAL A 64 -3.00 22.20 -1.36
N LEU A 65 -2.79 21.61 -2.54
CA LEU A 65 -1.96 22.20 -3.59
C LEU A 65 -2.52 23.50 -4.15
N VAL A 66 -3.85 23.60 -4.33
CA VAL A 66 -4.49 24.85 -4.81
C VAL A 66 -4.29 26.04 -3.87
N ARG A 67 -3.94 25.79 -2.61
CA ARG A 67 -3.64 26.82 -1.59
C ARG A 67 -2.16 27.19 -1.55
N THR A 68 -1.35 26.57 -2.39
CA THR A 68 0.09 26.77 -2.46
C THR A 68 0.48 27.55 -3.71
N ARG A 69 1.78 27.73 -3.90
CA ARG A 69 2.34 28.38 -5.10
C ARG A 69 2.35 27.48 -6.35
N PHE A 70 1.81 26.26 -6.27
CA PHE A 70 1.85 25.30 -7.38
C PHE A 70 0.69 25.48 -8.38
N GLY A 71 -0.29 26.31 -8.07
CA GLY A 71 -1.46 26.46 -8.95
C GLY A 71 -2.35 25.21 -8.99
N MET A 72 -3.19 25.13 -10.03
CA MET A 72 -4.11 24.00 -10.21
C MET A 72 -3.36 22.73 -10.56
N PRO A 73 -3.49 21.63 -9.77
CA PRO A 73 -2.88 20.36 -10.09
C PRO A 73 -3.61 19.66 -11.24
N GLN A 74 -2.86 18.90 -12.02
CA GLN A 74 -3.40 17.95 -12.99
C GLN A 74 -3.44 16.56 -12.34
N VAL A 75 -4.58 15.88 -12.43
CA VAL A 75 -4.74 14.51 -11.97
C VAL A 75 -4.77 13.58 -13.17
N ILE A 76 -3.91 12.56 -13.16
CA ILE A 76 -3.79 11.56 -14.22
C ILE A 76 -3.99 10.20 -13.58
N PHE A 77 -4.87 9.36 -14.15
CA PHE A 77 -5.07 7.98 -13.74
C PHE A 77 -4.39 7.05 -14.72
N VAL A 78 -3.59 6.12 -14.19
CA VAL A 78 -2.97 5.05 -14.96
C VAL A 78 -3.61 3.74 -14.48
N PRO A 79 -4.30 3.00 -15.37
CA PRO A 79 -4.94 1.74 -15.01
C PRO A 79 -3.97 0.74 -14.42
N GLY A 80 -4.39 0.06 -13.36
CA GLY A 80 -3.65 -1.05 -12.78
C GLY A 80 -3.66 -2.29 -13.69
N ILE A 81 -2.78 -3.24 -13.40
CA ILE A 81 -2.70 -4.52 -14.12
C ILE A 81 -3.70 -5.49 -13.45
N PRO A 82 -4.82 -5.87 -14.11
CA PRO A 82 -5.89 -6.66 -13.48
C PRO A 82 -5.47 -8.09 -13.14
N ASP A 83 -4.54 -8.66 -13.90
CA ASP A 83 -4.14 -10.07 -13.80
C ASP A 83 -2.80 -10.27 -13.08
N LEU A 84 -2.45 -9.35 -12.19
CA LEU A 84 -1.22 -9.47 -11.43
C LEU A 84 -1.34 -10.63 -10.42
N VAL A 85 -0.39 -11.55 -10.50
CA VAL A 85 -0.30 -12.70 -9.61
C VAL A 85 0.88 -12.56 -8.66
N ARG A 86 0.66 -12.92 -7.39
CA ARG A 86 1.69 -12.94 -6.34
C ARG A 86 1.84 -14.34 -5.75
N THR A 87 3.06 -14.73 -5.45
CA THR A 87 3.32 -15.90 -4.60
C THR A 87 3.20 -15.54 -3.12
N SER A 88 2.99 -16.53 -2.24
CA SER A 88 2.98 -16.34 -0.79
C SER A 88 4.24 -15.61 -0.30
N GLU A 89 5.41 -15.96 -0.79
CA GLU A 89 6.67 -15.30 -0.41
C GLU A 89 6.74 -13.84 -0.93
N SER A 90 6.19 -13.58 -2.12
CA SER A 90 6.10 -12.21 -2.64
C SER A 90 5.14 -11.35 -1.80
N VAL A 91 4.04 -11.93 -1.28
CA VAL A 91 3.13 -11.24 -0.37
C VAL A 91 3.82 -10.93 0.96
N LEU A 92 4.49 -11.92 1.57
CA LEU A 92 5.26 -11.74 2.82
C LEU A 92 6.34 -10.66 2.65
N SER A 93 7.14 -10.74 1.59
CA SER A 93 8.18 -9.75 1.28
C SER A 93 7.61 -8.35 1.07
N GLY A 94 6.44 -8.26 0.42
CA GLY A 94 5.71 -7.01 0.25
C GLY A 94 5.33 -6.37 1.58
N TYR A 95 4.80 -7.16 2.53
CA TYR A 95 4.51 -6.67 3.88
C TYR A 95 5.77 -6.24 4.64
N PHE A 96 6.85 -7.00 4.54
CA PHE A 96 8.13 -6.64 5.17
C PHE A 96 8.77 -5.36 4.57
N SER A 97 8.39 -4.97 3.36
CA SER A 97 8.84 -3.71 2.76
C SER A 97 8.06 -2.48 3.24
N MET A 98 6.93 -2.69 3.93
CA MET A 98 6.09 -1.60 4.43
C MET A 98 6.63 -1.06 5.76
N SER A 99 6.61 0.26 5.94
CA SER A 99 7.14 0.92 7.14
C SER A 99 6.45 0.51 8.45
N PHE A 100 5.21 0.02 8.39
CA PHE A 100 4.43 -0.41 9.56
C PHE A 100 4.57 -1.90 9.90
N SER A 101 5.23 -2.69 9.06
CA SER A 101 5.47 -4.12 9.25
C SER A 101 6.88 -4.55 8.84
N ALA A 102 7.83 -3.63 8.87
CA ALA A 102 9.23 -3.94 8.58
C ALA A 102 9.82 -4.92 9.61
N PRO A 103 10.71 -5.84 9.21
CA PRO A 103 11.23 -6.93 10.06
C PRO A 103 11.73 -6.48 11.43
N HIS A 104 12.46 -5.37 11.48
CA HIS A 104 13.03 -4.84 12.73
C HIS A 104 11.97 -4.46 13.79
N LEU A 105 10.71 -4.27 13.41
CA LEU A 105 9.64 -3.97 14.36
C LEU A 105 9.20 -5.20 15.17
N PHE A 106 9.40 -6.39 14.64
CA PHE A 106 9.05 -7.65 15.29
C PHE A 106 10.10 -8.12 16.30
N GLY A 107 11.35 -7.62 16.20
CA GLY A 107 12.47 -8.07 17.04
C GLY A 107 12.67 -9.57 16.88
N ASP A 108 12.85 -10.29 18.00
CA ASP A 108 13.09 -11.74 18.02
C ASP A 108 11.89 -12.57 17.51
N ARG A 109 10.72 -11.94 17.37
CA ARG A 109 9.49 -12.63 16.91
C ARG A 109 9.28 -12.56 15.39
N VAL A 110 10.25 -12.08 14.63
CA VAL A 110 10.11 -11.93 13.17
C VAL A 110 9.86 -13.28 12.47
N GLU A 111 10.54 -14.35 12.91
CA GLU A 111 10.38 -15.69 12.34
C GLU A 111 9.04 -16.32 12.72
N ASP A 112 8.55 -16.08 13.93
CA ASP A 112 7.22 -16.53 14.36
C ASP A 112 6.14 -15.88 13.52
N PHE A 113 6.22 -14.56 13.32
CA PHE A 113 5.31 -13.84 12.45
C PHE A 113 5.35 -14.36 11.00
N ALA A 114 6.56 -14.57 10.45
CA ALA A 114 6.72 -15.08 9.09
C ALA A 114 6.12 -16.48 8.94
N THR A 115 6.28 -17.33 9.95
CA THR A 115 5.72 -18.68 9.97
C THR A 115 4.19 -18.63 10.00
N GLU A 116 3.59 -17.88 10.93
CA GLU A 116 2.13 -17.75 11.01
C GLU A 116 1.55 -17.13 9.73
N MET A 117 2.24 -16.17 9.13
CA MET A 117 1.80 -15.56 7.88
C MET A 117 1.83 -16.57 6.71
N ARG A 118 2.86 -17.41 6.61
CA ARG A 118 2.91 -18.49 5.61
C ARG A 118 1.78 -19.53 5.82
N GLU A 119 1.46 -19.87 7.06
CA GLU A 119 0.35 -20.76 7.40
C GLU A 119 -1.00 -20.15 7.02
N LEU A 120 -1.22 -18.87 7.34
CA LEU A 120 -2.41 -18.12 6.92
C LEU A 120 -2.55 -18.13 5.40
N LEU A 121 -1.50 -17.77 4.68
CA LEU A 121 -1.52 -17.74 3.21
C LEU A 121 -1.77 -19.12 2.62
N ARG A 122 -1.12 -20.18 3.14
CA ARG A 122 -1.36 -21.56 2.70
C ARG A 122 -2.80 -22.01 2.94
N SER A 123 -3.41 -21.60 4.03
CA SER A 123 -4.82 -21.91 4.33
C SER A 123 -5.80 -21.28 3.32
N ARG A 124 -5.44 -20.17 2.72
CA ARG A 124 -6.25 -19.44 1.74
C ARG A 124 -5.96 -19.84 0.29
N SER A 125 -4.73 -20.23 0.02
CA SER A 125 -4.30 -20.76 -1.27
C SER A 125 -3.28 -21.89 -1.05
N PRO A 126 -3.70 -23.15 -1.12
CA PRO A 126 -2.76 -24.28 -1.01
C PRO A 126 -1.66 -24.26 -2.07
N GLU A 127 -1.94 -23.70 -3.25
CA GLU A 127 -0.97 -23.52 -4.34
C GLU A 127 -0.01 -22.35 -4.09
N GLY A 128 -0.28 -21.52 -3.08
CA GLY A 128 0.54 -20.38 -2.72
C GLY A 128 0.51 -19.22 -3.72
N ILE A 129 -0.55 -19.14 -4.53
CA ILE A 129 -0.72 -18.13 -5.59
C ILE A 129 -1.96 -17.29 -5.28
N PHE A 130 -1.83 -15.96 -5.42
CA PHE A 130 -2.88 -14.99 -5.15
C PHE A 130 -3.06 -14.04 -6.31
N CYS A 131 -4.28 -13.61 -6.57
CA CYS A 131 -4.55 -12.46 -7.41
C CYS A 131 -4.29 -11.19 -6.59
N ASP A 132 -3.47 -10.30 -7.15
CA ASP A 132 -3.21 -8.99 -6.58
C ASP A 132 -3.55 -7.91 -7.63
N TRP A 133 -4.67 -7.25 -7.42
CA TRP A 133 -4.95 -6.06 -8.21
C TRP A 133 -4.51 -4.83 -7.41
N PRO A 134 -3.42 -4.16 -7.81
CA PRO A 134 -2.86 -3.05 -7.04
C PRO A 134 -3.74 -1.80 -7.05
N GLY A 135 -4.83 -1.80 -7.84
CA GLY A 135 -5.64 -0.62 -8.11
C GLY A 135 -5.02 0.28 -9.17
N ASP A 136 -5.71 1.37 -9.48
CA ASP A 136 -5.17 2.37 -10.39
C ASP A 136 -4.12 3.23 -9.68
N THR A 137 -3.17 3.72 -10.47
CA THR A 137 -2.20 4.71 -9.97
C THR A 137 -2.73 6.10 -10.28
N GLU A 138 -2.93 6.90 -9.23
CA GLU A 138 -3.26 8.31 -9.35
C GLU A 138 -1.96 9.15 -9.28
N LEU A 139 -1.70 9.92 -10.32
CA LEU A 139 -0.61 10.88 -10.40
C LEU A 139 -1.18 12.29 -10.27
N VAL A 140 -0.86 12.98 -9.17
CA VAL A 140 -1.18 14.40 -8.98
C VAL A 140 0.05 15.23 -9.34
N LEU A 141 -0.02 15.94 -10.45
CA LEU A 141 1.08 16.75 -10.98
C LEU A 141 0.78 18.24 -10.79
N ALA A 142 1.63 18.94 -10.07
CA ALA A 142 1.53 20.38 -9.87
C ALA A 142 2.83 21.08 -10.27
N ARG A 143 2.73 22.21 -10.98
CA ARG A 143 3.88 23.00 -11.45
C ARG A 143 3.99 24.28 -10.66
N ARG A 144 5.20 24.62 -10.26
CA ARG A 144 5.50 25.96 -9.73
C ARG A 144 5.55 26.95 -10.90
N PRO A 145 4.75 28.03 -10.90
CA PRO A 145 4.87 29.11 -11.89
C PRO A 145 6.30 29.65 -11.97
N GLY A 146 6.68 30.08 -13.17
CA GLY A 146 7.97 30.72 -13.41
C GLY A 146 8.09 32.08 -12.74
#